data_c9b0df01dd485ef1dbce0187b5b59c6c
#
_entry.id   c9b0df01dd485ef1dbce0187b5b59c6c
#
_cell.length_a   1.000
_cell.length_b   1.000
_cell.length_c   1.000
_cell.angle_alpha   90.00
_cell.angle_beta   90.00
_cell.angle_gamma   90.00
#
_symmetry.space_group_name_H-M   'P 1'
#
loop_
_entity.id
_entity.type
_entity.pdbx_description
1 polymer ?
#
loop_
_entity_poly.entity_id
_entity_poly.type
_entity_poly.pdbx_seq_one_letter_code
_entity_poly.pdbx_strand_id
1 'polypeptide(L)'
;ELLQKHKRDSWIVFTENKKQAKEFNKIINKKGYKSAIYNTDLDNAEREENLNNFKSGNLNVLVSCTALDEGFDMPEADGAMILSASSSKRQRIQRMGRVLRITANKENALIVTVYSSNTEYVKLKEESNRYQLENVPIRWQKMK
;
A
#
# COMPACT_ATOMS: atom_id res chain seq x y z
N GLU A 1 2.28 8.20 -11.53
CA GLU A 1 1.29 7.86 -12.57
C GLU A 1 0.03 7.21 -11.98
N LEU A 2 0.15 6.12 -11.22
CA LEU A 2 -0.99 5.45 -10.58
C LEU A 2 -1.77 6.36 -9.63
N LEU A 3 -1.07 7.05 -8.75
CA LEU A 3 -1.69 8.00 -7.82
C LEU A 3 -2.35 9.19 -8.55
N GLN A 4 -1.86 9.56 -9.72
CA GLN A 4 -2.47 10.63 -10.53
C GLN A 4 -3.81 10.22 -11.12
N LYS A 5 -3.95 8.97 -11.51
CA LYS A 5 -5.22 8.43 -12.02
C LYS A 5 -6.29 8.32 -10.92
N HIS A 6 -5.84 8.22 -9.66
CA HIS A 6 -6.67 7.99 -8.48
C HIS A 6 -6.53 9.11 -7.44
N LYS A 7 -6.52 10.37 -7.88
CA LYS A 7 -6.25 11.54 -7.02
C LYS A 7 -7.17 11.69 -5.81
N ARG A 8 -8.39 11.18 -5.90
CA ARG A 8 -9.39 11.28 -4.83
C ARG A 8 -9.43 10.06 -3.93
N ASP A 9 -8.66 9.04 -4.27
CA ASP A 9 -8.64 7.78 -3.55
C ASP A 9 -7.63 7.85 -2.40
N SER A 10 -7.95 7.15 -1.31
CA SER A 10 -7.03 6.95 -0.20
C SER A 10 -6.16 5.71 -0.45
N TRP A 11 -4.86 5.84 -0.22
CA TRP A 11 -3.89 4.78 -0.47
C TRP A 11 -3.04 4.48 0.75
N ILE A 12 -2.82 3.20 1.00
CA ILE A 12 -1.78 2.75 1.92
C ILE A 12 -0.62 2.23 1.08
N VAL A 13 0.57 2.74 1.33
CA VAL A 13 1.79 2.34 0.62
C VAL A 13 2.70 1.59 1.57
N PHE A 14 3.03 0.35 1.23
CA PHE A 14 3.93 -0.50 1.99
C PHE A 14 5.31 -0.52 1.34
N THR A 15 6.33 -0.16 2.10
CA THR A 15 7.71 -0.11 1.66
C THR A 15 8.55 -1.19 2.29
N GLU A 16 9.73 -1.46 1.75
CA GLU A 16 10.66 -2.48 2.25
C GLU A 16 11.23 -2.11 3.62
N ASN A 17 11.61 -0.85 3.79
CA ASN A 17 12.25 -0.36 4.99
C ASN A 17 11.91 1.10 5.28
N LYS A 18 12.32 1.57 6.46
CA LYS A 18 12.06 2.95 6.92
C LYS A 18 12.66 4.03 6.03
N LYS A 19 13.84 3.78 5.48
CA LYS A 19 14.51 4.72 4.56
C LYS A 19 13.67 4.91 3.29
N GLN A 20 13.23 3.83 2.68
CA GLN A 20 12.37 3.88 1.49
C GLN A 20 11.03 4.59 1.79
N ALA A 21 10.46 4.37 2.97
CA ALA A 21 9.24 5.06 3.39
C ALA A 21 9.44 6.57 3.45
N LYS A 22 10.52 7.03 4.06
CA LYS A 22 10.86 8.47 4.15
C LYS A 22 11.09 9.09 2.77
N GLU A 23 11.85 8.44 1.93
CA GLU A 23 12.13 8.90 0.56
C GLU A 23 10.85 8.98 -0.28
N PHE A 24 10.03 7.95 -0.24
CA PHE A 24 8.76 7.91 -0.96
C PHE A 24 7.81 9.01 -0.47
N ASN A 25 7.64 9.15 0.84
CA ASN A 25 6.80 10.18 1.42
C ASN A 25 7.24 11.60 1.01
N LYS A 26 8.54 11.85 1.00
CA LYS A 26 9.10 13.13 0.54
C LYS A 26 8.79 13.40 -0.94
N ILE A 27 8.94 12.40 -1.79
CA ILE A 27 8.67 12.52 -3.23
C ILE A 27 7.19 12.82 -3.49
N ILE A 28 6.28 12.09 -2.86
CA ILE A 28 4.86 12.27 -3.12
C ILE A 28 4.32 13.58 -2.54
N ASN A 29 4.84 14.03 -1.41
CA ASN A 29 4.51 15.36 -0.87
C ASN A 29 4.95 16.49 -1.81
N LYS A 30 6.14 16.39 -2.41
CA LYS A 30 6.59 17.35 -3.42
C LYS A 30 5.71 17.37 -4.66
N LYS A 31 5.02 16.28 -4.97
CA LYS A 31 4.09 16.18 -6.09
C LYS A 31 2.66 16.64 -5.72
N GLY A 32 2.46 17.18 -4.54
CA GLY A 32 1.20 17.74 -4.09
C GLY A 32 0.22 16.74 -3.44
N TYR A 33 0.66 15.52 -3.13
CA TYR A 33 -0.14 14.58 -2.36
C TYR A 33 -0.01 14.85 -0.87
N LYS A 34 -1.09 14.75 -0.14
CA LYS A 34 -1.09 14.84 1.31
C LYS A 34 -0.77 13.46 1.89
N SER A 35 0.48 13.27 2.31
CA SER A 35 0.95 11.99 2.83
C SER A 35 1.69 12.12 4.15
N ALA A 36 1.64 11.06 4.95
CA ALA A 36 2.39 10.92 6.19
C ALA A 36 2.90 9.50 6.37
N ILE A 37 3.88 9.34 7.24
CA ILE A 37 4.49 8.06 7.57
C ILE A 37 3.79 7.47 8.80
N TYR A 38 3.66 6.14 8.81
CA TYR A 38 3.21 5.35 9.94
C TYR A 38 4.22 4.24 10.22
N ASN A 39 5.22 4.55 11.03
CA ASN A 39 6.30 3.62 11.40
C ASN A 39 6.51 3.60 12.93
N THR A 40 7.20 2.58 13.40
CA THR A 40 7.56 2.41 14.83
C THR A 40 8.55 3.45 15.34
N ASP A 41 9.23 4.20 14.46
CA ASP A 41 10.13 5.31 14.82
C ASP A 41 9.39 6.54 15.38
N LEU A 42 8.14 6.70 14.98
CA LEU A 42 7.29 7.78 15.46
C LEU A 42 6.78 7.44 16.87
N ASP A 43 6.62 8.44 17.72
CA ASP A 43 5.95 8.22 18.99
C ASP A 43 4.46 7.87 18.79
N ASN A 44 3.84 7.34 19.83
CA ASN A 44 2.44 6.89 19.74
C ASN A 44 1.48 8.02 19.39
N ALA A 45 1.69 9.22 19.92
CA ALA A 45 0.84 10.38 19.67
C ALA A 45 0.91 10.80 18.18
N GLU A 46 2.10 10.84 17.62
CA GLU A 46 2.32 11.19 16.21
C GLU A 46 1.75 10.13 15.26
N ARG A 47 1.93 8.85 15.58
CA ARG A 47 1.31 7.76 14.80
C ARG A 47 -0.20 7.83 14.81
N GLU A 48 -0.81 8.04 15.98
CA GLU A 48 -2.27 8.18 16.10
C GLU A 48 -2.77 9.40 15.33
N GLU A 49 -2.08 10.53 15.42
CA GLU A 49 -2.44 11.73 14.67
C GLU A 49 -2.43 11.48 13.17
N ASN A 50 -1.37 10.87 12.65
CA ASN A 50 -1.26 10.54 11.22
C ASN A 50 -2.35 9.55 10.79
N LEU A 51 -2.64 8.56 11.60
CA LEU A 51 -3.70 7.59 11.31
C LEU A 51 -5.09 8.26 11.31
N ASN A 52 -5.37 9.11 12.28
CA ASN A 52 -6.64 9.83 12.36
C ASN A 52 -6.82 10.81 11.20
N ASN A 53 -5.77 11.50 10.79
CA ASN A 53 -5.77 12.37 9.62
C ASN A 53 -6.02 11.58 8.32
N PHE A 54 -5.49 10.38 8.22
CA PHE A 54 -5.79 9.49 7.11
C PHE A 54 -7.25 9.03 7.11
N LYS A 55 -7.76 8.60 8.24
CA LYS A 55 -9.17 8.15 8.39
C LYS A 55 -10.17 9.27 8.12
N SER A 56 -9.84 10.50 8.50
CA SER A 56 -10.72 11.67 8.29
C SER A 56 -10.66 12.26 6.87
N GLY A 57 -9.74 11.79 6.02
CA GLY A 57 -9.54 12.31 4.69
C GLY A 57 -8.61 13.53 4.58
N ASN A 58 -8.01 13.95 5.69
CA ASN A 58 -6.99 15.02 5.68
C ASN A 58 -5.68 14.59 5.02
N LEU A 59 -5.40 13.28 5.00
CA LEU A 59 -4.32 12.67 4.26
C LEU A 59 -4.88 11.73 3.18
N ASN A 60 -4.24 11.71 2.02
CA ASN A 60 -4.60 10.81 0.92
C ASN A 60 -3.76 9.53 0.94
N VAL A 61 -2.54 9.60 1.46
CA VAL A 61 -1.58 8.50 1.43
C VAL A 61 -0.96 8.28 2.81
N LEU A 62 -1.03 7.05 3.28
CA LEU A 62 -0.33 6.62 4.48
C LEU A 62 0.80 5.66 4.06
N VAL A 63 2.04 5.99 4.45
CA VAL A 63 3.23 5.21 4.08
C VAL A 63 3.74 4.44 5.27
N SER A 64 3.87 3.13 5.15
CA SER A 64 4.31 2.26 6.25
C SER A 64 5.30 1.20 5.78
N CYS A 65 6.23 0.80 6.63
CA CYS A 65 7.13 -0.33 6.36
C CYS A 65 6.98 -1.51 7.31
N THR A 66 6.56 -1.29 8.55
CA THR A 66 6.60 -2.31 9.61
C THR A 66 5.30 -2.51 10.36
N ALA A 67 4.31 -1.67 10.16
CA ALA A 67 3.07 -1.66 10.96
C ALA A 67 2.21 -2.94 10.84
N LEU A 68 2.60 -3.85 9.97
CA LEU A 68 1.87 -5.09 9.69
C LEU A 68 2.17 -6.24 10.64
N ASP A 69 3.29 -6.15 11.36
CA ASP A 69 3.77 -7.26 12.20
C ASP A 69 3.15 -7.23 13.61
N GLU A 70 2.50 -6.15 14.00
CA GLU A 70 2.03 -5.89 15.37
C GLU A 70 0.51 -5.79 15.53
N GLY A 71 -0.27 -6.45 14.66
CA GLY A 71 -1.72 -6.40 14.76
C GLY A 71 -2.30 -5.04 14.38
N PHE A 72 -1.67 -4.36 13.44
CA PHE A 72 -2.14 -3.11 12.88
C PHE A 72 -3.57 -3.24 12.36
N ASP A 73 -4.47 -2.50 12.96
CA ASP A 73 -5.84 -2.39 12.48
C ASP A 73 -5.85 -1.44 11.26
N MET A 74 -5.84 -2.05 10.08
CA MET A 74 -5.79 -1.30 8.83
C MET A 74 -7.00 -0.38 8.70
N PRO A 75 -6.78 0.92 8.48
CA PRO A 75 -7.88 1.82 8.18
C PRO A 75 -8.49 1.49 6.81
N GLU A 76 -9.72 1.90 6.60
CA GLU A 76 -10.35 1.82 5.28
C GLU A 76 -9.54 2.60 4.25
N ALA A 77 -9.22 1.96 3.13
CA ALA A 77 -8.50 2.58 2.03
C ALA A 77 -9.07 2.09 0.69
N ASP A 78 -8.98 2.95 -0.31
CA ASP A 78 -9.42 2.61 -1.67
C ASP A 78 -8.44 1.70 -2.38
N GLY A 79 -7.17 1.78 -2.00
CA GLY A 79 -6.14 0.94 -2.57
C GLY A 79 -4.93 0.75 -1.69
N ALA A 80 -4.15 -0.27 -1.99
CA ALA A 80 -2.86 -0.54 -1.39
C ALA A 80 -1.79 -0.67 -2.46
N MET A 81 -0.63 -0.08 -2.22
CA MET A 81 0.53 -0.19 -3.10
C MET A 81 1.67 -0.88 -2.35
N ILE A 82 2.25 -1.90 -2.96
CA ILE A 82 3.33 -2.70 -2.38
C ILE A 82 4.62 -2.42 -3.13
N LEU A 83 5.58 -1.82 -2.45
CA LEU A 83 6.90 -1.49 -2.97
C LEU A 83 8.00 -2.40 -2.38
N SER A 84 7.63 -3.59 -1.92
CA SER A 84 8.55 -4.52 -1.27
C SER A 84 8.96 -5.65 -2.19
N ALA A 85 10.27 -5.96 -2.26
CA ALA A 85 10.82 -7.11 -2.96
C ALA A 85 10.68 -8.44 -2.16
N SER A 86 10.38 -8.37 -0.87
CA SER A 86 10.21 -9.56 -0.01
C SER A 86 8.92 -10.31 -0.32
N SER A 87 9.03 -11.55 -0.76
CA SER A 87 7.87 -12.40 -1.06
C SER A 87 6.98 -12.64 0.16
N SER A 88 7.56 -12.87 1.34
CA SER A 88 6.80 -13.08 2.57
C SER A 88 6.03 -11.84 3.00
N LYS A 89 6.63 -10.66 2.87
CA LYS A 89 6.00 -9.38 3.18
C LYS A 89 4.86 -9.08 2.20
N ARG A 90 5.07 -9.29 0.89
CA ARG A 90 4.03 -9.14 -0.13
C ARG A 90 2.85 -10.04 0.13
N GLN A 91 3.09 -11.32 0.44
CA GLN A 91 2.01 -12.27 0.73
C GLN A 91 1.19 -11.89 1.95
N ARG A 92 1.85 -11.41 3.02
CA ARG A 92 1.15 -10.88 4.20
C ARG A 92 0.26 -9.69 3.86
N ILE A 93 0.79 -8.73 3.11
CA ILE A 93 0.05 -7.54 2.69
C ILE A 93 -1.14 -7.94 1.80
N GLN A 94 -0.94 -8.85 0.86
CA GLN A 94 -1.99 -9.33 -0.03
C GLN A 94 -3.11 -10.07 0.71
N ARG A 95 -2.77 -10.84 1.76
CA ARG A 95 -3.77 -11.45 2.63
C ARG A 95 -4.58 -10.40 3.39
N MET A 96 -3.93 -9.36 3.87
CA MET A 96 -4.59 -8.24 4.54
C MET A 96 -5.43 -7.40 3.60
N GLY A 97 -5.04 -7.30 2.33
CA GLY A 97 -5.81 -6.60 1.31
C GLY A 97 -7.21 -7.21 1.08
N ARG A 98 -7.41 -8.47 1.44
CA ARG A 98 -8.75 -9.09 1.47
C ARG A 98 -9.61 -8.56 2.61
N VAL A 99 -9.00 -7.96 3.61
CA VAL A 99 -9.64 -7.33 4.77
C VAL A 99 -9.77 -5.81 4.58
N LEU A 100 -9.18 -5.26 3.51
CA LEU A 100 -9.42 -3.87 3.12
C LEU A 100 -10.93 -3.71 2.92
N ARG A 101 -11.54 -2.98 3.84
CA ARG A 101 -12.98 -2.78 3.81
C ARG A 101 -13.35 -2.02 2.55
N ILE A 102 -14.22 -2.63 1.78
CA ILE A 102 -14.87 -1.99 0.65
C ILE A 102 -15.65 -0.80 1.20
N THR A 103 -15.28 0.40 0.80
CA THR A 103 -16.09 1.57 1.12
C THR A 103 -17.45 1.43 0.44
N ALA A 104 -18.52 1.94 1.06
CA ALA A 104 -19.90 1.77 0.61
C ALA A 104 -20.16 2.15 -0.87
N ASN A 105 -19.23 2.87 -1.49
CA ASN A 105 -19.32 3.35 -2.87
C ASN A 105 -18.39 2.63 -3.86
N LYS A 106 -17.64 1.61 -3.43
CA LYS A 106 -16.71 0.86 -4.30
C LYS A 106 -16.89 -0.64 -4.15
N GLU A 107 -17.08 -1.29 -5.26
CA GLU A 107 -17.28 -2.74 -5.31
C GLU A 107 -15.98 -3.53 -5.06
N ASN A 108 -14.80 -2.91 -5.26
CA ASN A 108 -13.52 -3.60 -5.15
C ASN A 108 -12.39 -2.68 -4.65
N ALA A 109 -11.54 -3.19 -3.77
CA ALA A 109 -10.28 -2.55 -3.43
C ALA A 109 -9.19 -2.92 -4.46
N LEU A 110 -8.34 -1.96 -4.82
CA LEU A 110 -7.23 -2.18 -5.73
C LEU A 110 -5.92 -2.43 -4.97
N ILE A 111 -5.27 -3.55 -5.24
CA ILE A 111 -3.93 -3.84 -4.72
C ILE A 111 -2.94 -3.80 -5.88
N VAL A 112 -1.93 -2.95 -5.76
CA VAL A 112 -0.89 -2.79 -6.77
C VAL A 112 0.45 -3.22 -6.19
N THR A 113 1.10 -4.19 -6.84
CA THR A 113 2.49 -4.56 -6.53
C THR A 113 3.40 -4.02 -7.61
N VAL A 114 4.39 -3.24 -7.21
CA VAL A 114 5.41 -2.68 -8.11
C VAL A 114 6.65 -3.56 -8.07
N TYR A 115 7.17 -3.90 -9.22
CA TYR A 115 8.42 -4.66 -9.36
C TYR A 115 9.34 -4.01 -10.40
N SER A 116 10.64 -4.23 -10.27
CA SER A 116 11.65 -3.59 -11.12
C SER A 116 12.61 -4.56 -11.84
N SER A 117 12.60 -5.83 -11.49
CA SER A 117 13.51 -6.81 -12.04
C SER A 117 12.80 -8.05 -12.62
N ASN A 118 13.49 -8.74 -13.53
CA ASN A 118 12.98 -10.01 -14.08
C ASN A 118 12.83 -11.09 -12.99
N THR A 119 13.71 -11.10 -12.01
CA THR A 119 13.64 -12.05 -10.89
C THR A 119 12.38 -11.83 -10.05
N GLU A 120 12.05 -10.58 -9.75
CA GLU A 120 10.81 -10.23 -9.07
C GLU A 120 9.57 -10.59 -9.92
N TYR A 121 9.65 -10.34 -11.23
CA TYR A 121 8.57 -10.69 -12.14
C TYR A 121 8.25 -12.19 -12.12
N VAL A 122 9.26 -13.04 -12.17
CA VAL A 122 9.08 -14.50 -12.12
C VAL A 122 8.40 -14.92 -10.82
N LYS A 123 8.88 -14.42 -9.67
CA LYS A 123 8.27 -14.71 -8.37
C LYS A 123 6.83 -14.24 -8.29
N LEU A 124 6.53 -13.06 -8.78
CA LEU A 124 5.18 -12.52 -8.81
C LEU A 124 4.25 -13.33 -9.72
N LYS A 125 4.77 -13.85 -10.84
CA LYS A 125 4.02 -14.75 -11.71
C LYS A 125 3.62 -16.04 -11.00
N GLU A 126 4.54 -16.64 -10.26
CA GLU A 126 4.25 -17.83 -9.45
C GLU A 126 3.22 -17.54 -8.35
N GLU A 127 3.37 -16.42 -7.65
CA GLU A 127 2.41 -15.96 -6.64
C GLU A 127 1.03 -15.71 -7.25
N SER A 128 0.97 -15.14 -8.46
CA SER A 128 -0.29 -14.82 -9.13
C SER A 128 -1.13 -16.06 -9.46
N ASN A 129 -0.51 -17.20 -9.72
CA ASN A 129 -1.22 -18.44 -9.99
C ASN A 129 -2.11 -18.86 -8.82
N ARG A 130 -1.67 -18.63 -7.59
CA ARG A 130 -2.50 -18.90 -6.39
C ARG A 130 -3.75 -18.04 -6.35
N TYR A 131 -3.62 -16.75 -6.68
CA TYR A 131 -4.76 -15.82 -6.66
C TYR A 131 -5.73 -16.08 -7.80
N GLN A 132 -5.26 -16.54 -8.95
CA GLN A 132 -6.14 -16.96 -10.04
C GLN A 132 -7.00 -18.17 -9.64
N LEU A 133 -6.45 -19.13 -8.90
CA LEU A 133 -7.21 -20.25 -8.35
C LEU A 133 -8.29 -19.82 -7.34
N GLU A 134 -8.13 -18.65 -6.72
CA GLU A 134 -9.09 -18.07 -5.79
C GLU A 134 -10.03 -17.04 -6.47
N ASN A 135 -10.05 -16.99 -7.79
CA ASN A 135 -10.86 -16.07 -8.60
C ASN A 135 -10.55 -14.58 -8.36
N VAL A 136 -9.32 -14.24 -8.01
CA VAL A 136 -8.87 -12.85 -7.90
C VAL A 136 -8.42 -12.35 -9.28
N PRO A 137 -9.03 -11.29 -9.83
CA PRO A 137 -8.61 -10.75 -11.12
C PRO A 137 -7.23 -10.11 -11.03
N ILE A 138 -6.33 -10.48 -11.94
CA ILE A 138 -4.96 -9.96 -11.99
C ILE A 138 -4.71 -9.31 -13.34
N ARG A 139 -4.15 -8.11 -13.30
CA ARG A 139 -3.72 -7.39 -14.50
C ARG A 139 -2.24 -7.08 -14.43
N TRP A 140 -1.56 -7.31 -15.54
CA TRP A 140 -0.15 -7.00 -15.71
C TRP A 140 -0.01 -5.72 -16.54
N GLN A 141 0.74 -4.77 -16.03
CA GLN A 141 0.97 -3.50 -16.72
C GLN A 141 2.45 -3.14 -16.67
N LYS A 142 3.02 -2.83 -17.82
CA LYS A 142 4.35 -2.25 -17.92
C LYS A 142 4.22 -0.74 -17.77
N MET A 143 4.94 -0.17 -16.83
CA MET A 143 5.03 1.27 -16.68
C MET A 143 6.02 1.83 -17.68
N LYS A 144 5.65 2.95 -18.27
CA LYS A 144 6.52 3.69 -19.17
C LYS A 144 7.46 4.61 -18.38
#